data_52f953cfcf3c70955a1165f0a5c16352
#
_entry.id   52f953cfcf3c70955a1165f0a5c16352
#
_cell.length_a   1.000
_cell.length_b   1.000
_cell.length_c   1.000
_cell.angle_alpha   90.00
_cell.angle_beta   90.00
_cell.angle_gamma   90.00
#
_symmetry.space_group_name_H-M   'P 1'
#
loop_
_entity.id
_entity.type
_entity.pdbx_description
1 polymer ?
#
loop_
_entity_poly.entity_id
_entity_poly.type
_entity_poly.pdbx_seq_one_letter_code
_entity_poly.pdbx_strand_id
1 'polypeptide(L)'
;MTSQPPQLNLLAAWIGILLGFVSGMVLGMFFHRADWLGGYASFQRRMYRLAHISFFGLGAVNLLFWLTAKSLSATGTHLDYASWLFVLGAVTMPVCCTLMAHFPKLHLFFAVPVLSLIAAGTLTLVLVLGDGAVPALNHQLSTLNSP
;
A
#
# COMPACT_ATOMS: atom_id res chain seq x y z
N MET A 1 15.39 22.74 -6.95
CA MET A 1 15.08 21.98 -5.73
C MET A 1 14.84 20.54 -6.16
N THR A 2 15.76 19.63 -5.86
CA THR A 2 15.57 18.22 -6.12
C THR A 2 14.51 17.70 -5.13
N SER A 3 13.30 17.43 -5.61
CA SER A 3 12.28 16.83 -4.78
C SER A 3 12.74 15.44 -4.38
N GLN A 4 12.90 15.22 -3.10
CA GLN A 4 13.20 13.91 -2.55
C GLN A 4 11.98 13.01 -2.74
N PRO A 5 12.17 11.72 -3.12
CA PRO A 5 11.05 10.78 -3.16
C PRO A 5 10.36 10.72 -1.79
N PRO A 6 9.06 10.45 -1.73
CA PRO A 6 8.29 10.57 -0.48
C PRO A 6 8.80 9.61 0.60
N GLN A 7 9.68 10.10 1.46
CA GLN A 7 10.30 9.34 2.57
C GLN A 7 9.23 8.71 3.48
N LEU A 8 8.05 9.32 3.55
CA LEU A 8 6.91 8.81 4.29
C LEU A 8 6.52 7.37 3.87
N ASN A 9 6.54 7.09 2.56
CA ASN A 9 6.19 5.75 2.07
C ASN A 9 7.29 4.72 2.38
N LEU A 10 8.56 5.12 2.35
CA LEU A 10 9.65 4.25 2.79
C LEU A 10 9.53 3.92 4.27
N LEU A 11 9.22 4.90 5.11
CA LEU A 11 8.98 4.70 6.53
C LEU A 11 7.77 3.81 6.77
N ALA A 12 6.63 4.07 6.09
CA ALA A 12 5.43 3.25 6.19
C ALA A 12 5.68 1.80 5.76
N ALA A 13 6.52 1.58 4.73
CA ALA A 13 6.92 0.26 4.28
C ALA A 13 7.63 -0.52 5.39
N TRP A 14 8.66 0.05 6.00
CA TRP A 14 9.43 -0.62 7.05
C TRP A 14 8.62 -0.84 8.32
N ILE A 15 7.80 0.13 8.73
CA ILE A 15 6.88 -0.02 9.86
C ILE A 15 5.88 -1.15 9.56
N GLY A 16 5.30 -1.20 8.36
CA GLY A 16 4.37 -2.26 7.97
C GLY A 16 5.02 -3.63 8.01
N ILE A 17 6.22 -3.80 7.45
CA ILE A 17 6.96 -5.06 7.48
C ILE A 17 7.26 -5.49 8.93
N LEU A 18 7.71 -4.57 9.78
CA LEU A 18 7.99 -4.86 11.19
C LEU A 18 6.72 -5.29 11.93
N LEU A 19 5.61 -4.56 11.75
CA LEU A 19 4.32 -4.93 12.35
C LEU A 19 3.80 -6.27 11.81
N GLY A 20 4.08 -6.58 10.55
CA GLY A 20 3.83 -7.89 9.96
C GLY A 20 4.56 -9.00 10.72
N PHE A 21 5.85 -8.87 10.98
CA PHE A 21 6.60 -9.86 11.77
C PHE A 21 6.08 -9.98 13.21
N VAL A 22 5.83 -8.87 13.89
CA VAL A 22 5.31 -8.86 15.26
C VAL A 22 3.93 -9.52 15.33
N SER A 23 3.01 -9.13 14.46
CA SER A 23 1.66 -9.72 14.41
C SER A 23 1.69 -11.20 14.03
N GLY A 24 2.59 -11.59 13.12
CA GLY A 24 2.81 -13.00 12.76
C GLY A 24 3.33 -13.84 13.91
N MET A 25 4.26 -13.30 14.69
CA MET A 25 4.74 -13.96 15.91
C MET A 25 3.60 -14.17 16.92
N VAL A 26 2.80 -13.13 17.18
CA VAL A 26 1.65 -13.22 18.09
C VAL A 26 0.64 -14.25 17.59
N LEU A 27 0.26 -14.20 16.32
CA LEU A 27 -0.67 -15.18 15.74
C LEU A 27 -0.10 -16.59 15.79
N GLY A 28 1.20 -16.75 15.53
CA GLY A 28 1.90 -18.03 15.54
C GLY A 28 1.89 -18.69 16.92
N MET A 29 2.08 -17.91 18.00
CA MET A 29 2.02 -18.44 19.37
C MET A 29 0.66 -19.08 19.72
N PHE A 30 -0.43 -18.61 19.14
CA PHE A 30 -1.77 -19.12 19.40
C PHE A 30 -2.25 -20.10 18.33
N PHE A 31 -1.46 -20.37 17.28
CA PHE A 31 -1.88 -21.16 16.14
C PHE A 31 -2.20 -22.62 16.47
N HIS A 32 -1.54 -23.16 17.49
CA HIS A 32 -1.73 -24.55 17.95
C HIS A 32 -3.05 -24.77 18.72
N ARG A 33 -3.73 -23.70 19.16
CA ARG A 33 -5.00 -23.80 19.88
C ARG A 33 -6.15 -23.89 18.88
N ALA A 34 -6.82 -25.02 18.81
CA ALA A 34 -7.89 -25.26 17.85
C ALA A 34 -9.11 -24.34 18.06
N ASP A 35 -9.41 -24.04 19.33
CA ASP A 35 -10.56 -23.24 19.78
C ASP A 35 -10.30 -21.72 19.83
N TRP A 36 -9.04 -21.29 19.62
CA TRP A 36 -8.68 -19.88 19.72
C TRP A 36 -9.48 -19.03 18.72
N LEU A 37 -10.08 -17.92 19.22
CA LEU A 37 -10.96 -17.02 18.47
C LEU A 37 -12.13 -17.72 17.76
N GLY A 38 -12.69 -18.75 18.38
CA GLY A 38 -13.84 -19.48 17.83
C GLY A 38 -13.52 -20.50 16.75
N GLY A 39 -12.25 -20.91 16.66
CA GLY A 39 -11.80 -21.98 15.78
C GLY A 39 -11.29 -21.52 14.41
N TYR A 40 -10.77 -22.48 13.65
CA TYR A 40 -10.04 -22.22 12.39
C TYR A 40 -10.87 -21.52 11.32
N ALA A 41 -12.17 -21.85 11.24
CA ALA A 41 -13.10 -21.31 10.25
C ALA A 41 -13.82 -20.03 10.72
N SER A 42 -13.56 -19.57 11.96
CA SER A 42 -14.27 -18.42 12.51
C SER A 42 -13.99 -17.13 11.71
N PHE A 43 -14.99 -16.25 11.69
CA PHE A 43 -14.85 -14.93 11.07
C PHE A 43 -13.74 -14.10 11.74
N GLN A 44 -13.67 -14.11 13.07
CA GLN A 44 -12.64 -13.38 13.82
C GLN A 44 -11.23 -13.81 13.42
N ARG A 45 -10.95 -15.12 13.40
CA ARG A 45 -9.62 -15.63 13.04
C ARG A 45 -9.24 -15.30 11.59
N ARG A 46 -10.22 -15.26 10.68
CA ARG A 46 -9.99 -14.82 9.30
C ARG A 46 -9.63 -13.33 9.23
N MET A 47 -10.32 -12.48 9.99
CA MET A 47 -10.05 -11.03 10.02
C MET A 47 -8.66 -10.72 10.60
N TYR A 48 -8.23 -11.40 11.66
CA TYR A 48 -6.87 -11.23 12.19
C TYR A 48 -5.78 -11.67 11.21
N ARG A 49 -6.00 -12.77 10.47
CA ARG A 49 -5.07 -13.18 9.40
C ARG A 49 -5.02 -12.14 8.27
N LEU A 50 -6.16 -11.58 7.89
CA LEU A 50 -6.21 -10.53 6.89
C LEU A 50 -5.50 -9.26 7.36
N ALA A 51 -5.67 -8.85 8.61
CA ALA A 51 -4.95 -7.73 9.21
C ALA A 51 -3.42 -7.97 9.18
N HIS A 52 -2.97 -9.16 9.56
CA HIS A 52 -1.55 -9.53 9.52
C HIS A 52 -0.98 -9.48 8.10
N ILE A 53 -1.65 -10.10 7.13
CA ILE A 53 -1.19 -10.11 5.73
C ILE A 53 -1.19 -8.70 5.15
N SER A 54 -2.14 -7.83 5.55
CA SER A 54 -2.21 -6.46 5.06
C SER A 54 -0.99 -5.62 5.47
N PHE A 55 -0.38 -5.87 6.62
CA PHE A 55 0.87 -5.20 7.01
C PHE A 55 1.99 -5.46 6.00
N PHE A 56 2.21 -6.71 5.60
CA PHE A 56 3.23 -7.03 4.59
C PHE A 56 2.84 -6.52 3.21
N GLY A 57 1.61 -6.80 2.77
CA GLY A 57 1.15 -6.42 1.44
C GLY A 57 1.21 -4.91 1.21
N LEU A 58 0.71 -4.13 2.17
CA LEU A 58 0.69 -2.67 2.05
C LEU A 58 2.04 -2.04 2.36
N GLY A 59 2.87 -2.67 3.20
CA GLY A 59 4.28 -2.32 3.35
C GLY A 59 5.02 -2.47 2.01
N ALA A 60 4.85 -3.59 1.31
CA ALA A 60 5.44 -3.82 -0.01
C ALA A 60 4.93 -2.82 -1.06
N VAL A 61 3.63 -2.50 -1.06
CA VAL A 61 3.04 -1.51 -1.99
C VAL A 61 3.63 -0.12 -1.75
N ASN A 62 3.79 0.31 -0.49
CA ASN A 62 4.44 1.58 -0.15
C ASN A 62 5.91 1.60 -0.60
N LEU A 63 6.64 0.48 -0.45
CA LEU A 63 8.01 0.37 -0.94
C LEU A 63 8.08 0.46 -2.47
N LEU A 64 7.21 -0.26 -3.18
CA LEU A 64 7.14 -0.21 -4.64
C LEU A 64 6.81 1.20 -5.14
N PHE A 65 5.86 1.88 -4.49
CA PHE A 65 5.54 3.27 -4.82
C PHE A 65 6.76 4.19 -4.63
N TRP A 66 7.48 4.07 -3.51
CA TRP A 66 8.70 4.84 -3.26
C TRP A 66 9.77 4.59 -4.32
N LEU A 67 10.00 3.32 -4.70
CA LEU A 67 10.94 2.94 -5.76
C LEU A 67 10.52 3.54 -7.11
N THR A 68 9.25 3.48 -7.45
CA THR A 68 8.69 4.05 -8.69
C THR A 68 8.90 5.57 -8.72
N ALA A 69 8.53 6.27 -7.65
CA ALA A 69 8.71 7.71 -7.54
C ALA A 69 10.18 8.12 -7.68
N LYS A 70 11.08 7.33 -7.09
CA LYS A 70 12.54 7.55 -7.19
C LYS A 70 13.06 7.29 -8.61
N SER A 71 12.62 6.23 -9.28
CA SER A 71 13.08 5.87 -10.63
C SER A 71 12.64 6.87 -11.70
N LEU A 72 11.44 7.41 -11.56
CA LEU A 72 10.88 8.41 -12.48
C LEU A 72 11.37 9.83 -12.16
N SER A 73 12.06 10.05 -11.04
CA SER A 73 12.34 11.40 -10.51
C SER A 73 11.07 12.27 -10.44
N ALA A 74 9.93 11.61 -10.21
CA ALA A 74 8.62 12.22 -10.28
C ALA A 74 8.44 13.30 -9.24
N THR A 75 7.79 14.39 -9.63
CA THR A 75 7.52 15.55 -8.77
C THR A 75 6.11 16.07 -9.03
N GLY A 76 5.53 16.68 -8.02
CA GLY A 76 4.26 17.37 -8.17
C GLY A 76 3.14 16.83 -7.29
N THR A 77 2.02 17.55 -7.32
CA THR A 77 0.88 17.35 -6.42
C THR A 77 0.25 15.94 -6.53
N HIS A 78 0.26 15.35 -7.73
CA HIS A 78 -0.27 13.99 -7.92
C HIS A 78 0.55 12.93 -7.17
N LEU A 79 1.88 13.10 -7.10
CA LEU A 79 2.76 12.24 -6.34
C LEU A 79 2.46 12.33 -4.84
N ASP A 80 2.25 13.54 -4.33
CA ASP A 80 1.95 13.78 -2.92
C ASP A 80 0.60 13.16 -2.53
N TYR A 81 -0.43 13.34 -3.36
CA TYR A 81 -1.73 12.69 -3.13
C TYR A 81 -1.63 11.16 -3.15
N ALA A 82 -0.94 10.58 -4.13
CA ALA A 82 -0.74 9.14 -4.19
C ALA A 82 -0.02 8.62 -2.94
N SER A 83 1.03 9.34 -2.50
CA SER A 83 1.78 9.03 -1.28
C SER A 83 0.88 8.94 -0.05
N TRP A 84 0.10 9.98 0.22
CA TRP A 84 -0.80 10.02 1.37
C TRP A 84 -1.90 8.96 1.30
N LEU A 85 -2.46 8.70 0.12
CA LEU A 85 -3.49 7.69 -0.08
C LEU A 85 -2.97 6.27 0.17
N PHE A 86 -1.72 5.95 -0.25
CA PHE A 86 -1.10 4.67 0.08
C PHE A 86 -0.87 4.50 1.58
N VAL A 87 -0.39 5.54 2.25
CA VAL A 87 -0.17 5.50 3.71
C VAL A 87 -1.51 5.38 4.44
N LEU A 88 -2.54 6.13 4.01
CA LEU A 88 -3.89 6.02 4.57
C LEU A 88 -4.42 4.58 4.44
N GLY A 89 -4.30 3.98 3.27
CA GLY A 89 -4.69 2.58 3.04
C GLY A 89 -3.92 1.62 3.94
N ALA A 90 -2.60 1.81 4.08
CA ALA A 90 -1.73 0.95 4.88
C ALA A 90 -2.07 0.98 6.39
N VAL A 91 -2.52 2.13 6.90
CA VAL A 91 -2.94 2.27 8.30
C VAL A 91 -4.37 1.77 8.51
N THR A 92 -5.29 2.18 7.63
CA THR A 92 -6.72 1.91 7.83
C THR A 92 -7.10 0.45 7.56
N MET A 93 -6.41 -0.26 6.66
CA MET A 93 -6.76 -1.65 6.32
C MET A 93 -6.63 -2.60 7.52
N PRO A 94 -5.47 -2.71 8.20
CA PRO A 94 -5.35 -3.60 9.36
C PRO A 94 -6.26 -3.17 10.52
N VAL A 95 -6.47 -1.86 10.71
CA VAL A 95 -7.39 -1.32 11.72
C VAL A 95 -8.81 -1.75 11.42
N CYS A 96 -9.30 -1.59 10.19
CA CYS A 96 -10.62 -2.03 9.77
C CYS A 96 -10.81 -3.53 9.96
N CYS A 97 -9.84 -4.35 9.58
CA CYS A 97 -9.90 -5.81 9.77
C CYS A 97 -10.02 -6.17 11.25
N THR A 98 -9.23 -5.54 12.12
CA THR A 98 -9.26 -5.79 13.56
C THR A 98 -10.58 -5.35 14.17
N LEU A 99 -11.09 -4.17 13.79
CA LEU A 99 -12.39 -3.69 14.26
C LEU A 99 -13.53 -4.60 13.79
N MET A 100 -13.53 -5.03 12.54
CA MET A 100 -14.54 -5.93 12.01
C MET A 100 -14.53 -7.30 12.68
N ALA A 101 -13.38 -7.78 13.18
CA ALA A 101 -13.32 -9.01 13.95
C ALA A 101 -14.22 -8.98 15.20
N HIS A 102 -14.41 -7.80 15.78
CA HIS A 102 -15.24 -7.61 16.97
C HIS A 102 -16.60 -6.97 16.67
N PHE A 103 -16.66 -6.13 15.64
CA PHE A 103 -17.86 -5.38 15.25
C PHE A 103 -18.20 -5.59 13.77
N PRO A 104 -18.83 -6.72 13.38
CA PRO A 104 -19.12 -7.03 11.97
C PRO A 104 -20.00 -6.00 11.25
N LYS A 105 -20.75 -5.19 12.00
CA LYS A 105 -21.59 -4.11 11.45
C LYS A 105 -20.78 -2.97 10.82
N LEU A 106 -19.48 -2.88 11.13
CA LEU A 106 -18.59 -1.83 10.60
C LEU A 106 -18.03 -2.15 9.19
N HIS A 107 -18.65 -3.08 8.45
CA HIS A 107 -18.17 -3.49 7.13
C HIS A 107 -18.04 -2.33 6.11
N LEU A 108 -18.86 -1.27 6.24
CA LEU A 108 -18.77 -0.09 5.37
C LEU A 108 -17.44 0.67 5.54
N PHE A 109 -16.82 0.62 6.73
CA PHE A 109 -15.50 1.23 6.94
C PHE A 109 -14.40 0.60 6.08
N PHE A 110 -14.62 -0.63 5.59
CA PHE A 110 -13.69 -1.29 4.67
C PHE A 110 -13.59 -0.58 3.31
N ALA A 111 -14.58 0.23 2.95
CA ALA A 111 -14.52 1.05 1.75
C ALA A 111 -13.39 2.09 1.81
N VAL A 112 -13.04 2.61 3.00
CA VAL A 112 -12.00 3.63 3.16
C VAL A 112 -10.64 3.16 2.66
N PRO A 113 -10.04 2.07 3.18
CA PRO A 113 -8.75 1.60 2.68
C PRO A 113 -8.82 1.15 1.23
N VAL A 114 -9.91 0.51 0.79
CA VAL A 114 -10.03 0.02 -0.58
C VAL A 114 -10.05 1.18 -1.58
N LEU A 115 -10.89 2.19 -1.35
CA LEU A 115 -11.00 3.35 -2.24
C LEU A 115 -9.72 4.18 -2.24
N SER A 116 -9.07 4.37 -1.08
CA SER A 116 -7.79 5.08 -1.02
C SER A 116 -6.71 4.38 -1.82
N LEU A 117 -6.61 3.05 -1.74
CA LEU A 117 -5.61 2.27 -2.49
C LEU A 117 -5.89 2.25 -3.99
N ILE A 118 -7.17 2.16 -4.41
CA ILE A 118 -7.56 2.26 -5.82
C ILE A 118 -7.17 3.64 -6.37
N ALA A 119 -7.51 4.71 -5.66
CA ALA A 119 -7.16 6.07 -6.07
C ALA A 119 -5.65 6.27 -6.15
N ALA A 120 -4.89 5.81 -5.15
CA ALA A 120 -3.43 5.88 -5.14
C ALA A 120 -2.81 5.11 -6.32
N GLY A 121 -3.28 3.90 -6.58
CA GLY A 121 -2.83 3.07 -7.70
C GLY A 121 -3.12 3.71 -9.05
N THR A 122 -4.30 4.30 -9.22
CA THR A 122 -4.68 5.02 -10.44
C THR A 122 -3.79 6.24 -10.67
N LEU A 123 -3.54 7.05 -9.64
CA LEU A 123 -2.63 8.19 -9.73
C LEU A 123 -1.20 7.75 -10.09
N THR A 124 -0.71 6.67 -9.47
CA THR A 124 0.60 6.11 -9.80
C THR A 124 0.68 5.63 -11.23
N LEU A 125 -0.36 4.97 -11.73
CA LEU A 125 -0.44 4.53 -13.13
C LEU A 125 -0.39 5.72 -14.10
N VAL A 126 -1.13 6.79 -13.81
CA VAL A 126 -1.10 8.03 -14.62
C VAL A 126 0.32 8.64 -14.63
N LEU A 127 1.02 8.66 -13.48
CA LEU A 127 2.40 9.14 -13.41
C LEU A 127 3.33 8.29 -14.28
N VAL A 128 3.26 6.97 -14.18
CA VAL A 128 4.11 6.05 -14.96
C VAL A 128 3.86 6.19 -16.46
N LEU A 129 2.61 6.33 -16.87
CA LEU A 129 2.27 6.50 -18.29
C LEU A 129 2.68 7.89 -18.81
N GLY A 130 2.54 8.93 -18.01
CA GLY A 130 2.94 10.29 -18.35
C GLY A 130 4.46 10.43 -18.57
N ASP A 131 5.24 9.97 -17.60
CA ASP A 131 6.70 10.04 -17.66
C ASP A 131 7.31 9.09 -18.68
N GLY A 132 6.67 7.94 -18.95
CA GLY A 132 7.09 6.99 -19.98
C GLY A 132 6.85 7.48 -21.41
N ALA A 133 5.86 8.33 -21.64
CA ALA A 133 5.51 8.85 -22.97
C ALA A 133 6.45 9.97 -23.43
N VAL A 134 6.91 10.83 -22.53
CA VAL A 134 7.74 12.01 -22.88
C VAL A 134 9.11 11.64 -23.44
N PRO A 135 9.91 10.71 -22.86
CA PRO A 135 11.20 10.30 -23.42
C PRO A 135 11.07 9.65 -24.81
N ALA A 136 10.04 8.81 -25.01
CA ALA A 136 9.80 8.15 -26.29
C ALA A 136 9.48 9.17 -27.40
N LEU A 137 8.67 10.17 -27.09
CA LEU A 137 8.34 11.25 -28.03
C LEU A 137 9.57 12.10 -28.37
N ASN A 138 10.37 12.47 -27.36
CA ASN A 138 11.59 13.25 -27.57
C ASN A 138 12.64 12.47 -28.42
N HIS A 139 12.76 11.16 -28.20
CA HIS A 139 13.63 10.33 -29.03
C HIS A 139 13.17 10.28 -30.48
N GLN A 140 11.86 10.13 -30.75
CA GLN A 140 11.31 10.18 -32.10
C GLN A 140 11.54 11.55 -32.79
N LEU A 141 11.33 12.64 -32.05
CA LEU A 141 11.57 13.98 -32.57
C LEU A 141 13.06 14.23 -32.89
N SER A 142 13.97 13.72 -32.05
CA SER A 142 15.41 13.85 -32.30
C SER A 142 15.86 13.05 -33.53
N THR A 143 15.28 11.88 -33.79
CA THR A 143 15.58 11.08 -35.00
C THR A 143 15.01 11.70 -36.28
N LEU A 144 13.89 12.41 -36.21
CA LEU A 144 13.31 13.12 -37.36
C LEU A 144 14.05 14.42 -37.71
N ASN A 145 14.74 15.04 -36.74
CA ASN A 145 15.50 16.28 -36.91
C ASN A 145 16.99 16.06 -37.15
N SER A 146 17.48 14.83 -37.21
CA SER A 146 18.84 14.53 -37.61
C SER A 146 18.97 14.60 -39.12
N PRO A 147 19.87 15.45 -39.65
CA PRO A 147 20.05 15.63 -41.11
C PRO A 147 20.57 14.38 -41.81
#